data_abd5f6657f525e0233faa60bf0af28b9
#
_entry.id   abd5f6657f525e0233faa60bf0af28b9
#
_cell.length_a   1.000
_cell.length_b   1.000
_cell.length_c   1.000
_cell.angle_alpha   90.00
_cell.angle_beta   90.00
_cell.angle_gamma   90.00
#
_symmetry.space_group_name_H-M   'P 1'
#
loop_
_entity.id
_entity.type
_entity.pdbx_description
1 polymer ?
#
loop_
_entity_poly.entity_id
_entity_poly.type
_entity_poly.pdbx_seq_one_letter_code
_entity_poly.pdbx_strand_id
1 'polypeptide(L)'
;MARFFLPPSEWAAPAWELRGDEAHHAAKVLRLQQGDSCIVFDGCGRAAHAVVAEPPRSSGVLLVPGEECPPSPPVAHLTLCQAVPKGANMDLIIQKSVELGVSAIVPLVTDRTIVRLNAREAEAKRQKWQRIALEACKQCGQNTLPKVALPVPFAEWLRGGIPEGLNIIASLAPGVRPVREVLEAARSRSVRHASLLVGPEGDFTDRETA
;
A
#
# COMPACT_ATOMS: atom_id res chain seq x y z
N MET A 1 16.13 9.90 -8.22
CA MET A 1 15.83 11.13 -7.44
C MET A 1 15.22 10.71 -6.12
N ALA A 2 15.60 11.36 -5.00
CA ALA A 2 15.03 11.09 -3.68
C ALA A 2 13.52 11.40 -3.66
N ARG A 3 12.74 10.62 -2.90
CA ARG A 3 11.30 10.81 -2.77
C ARG A 3 10.90 10.87 -1.30
N PHE A 4 10.01 11.80 -0.96
CA PHE A 4 9.53 12.06 0.38
C PHE A 4 8.01 12.13 0.42
N PHE A 5 7.44 11.70 1.53
CA PHE A 5 6.02 11.80 1.78
C PHE A 5 5.71 13.06 2.58
N LEU A 6 4.70 13.81 2.14
CA LEU A 6 4.14 14.96 2.85
C LEU A 6 2.62 14.81 2.90
N PRO A 7 1.99 14.82 4.09
CA PRO A 7 0.54 14.66 4.19
C PRO A 7 -0.22 15.70 3.36
N PRO A 8 -1.40 15.36 2.80
CA PRO A 8 -2.20 16.29 2.00
C PRO A 8 -2.55 17.60 2.73
N SER A 9 -2.67 17.56 4.05
CA SER A 9 -2.94 18.75 4.89
C SER A 9 -1.83 19.79 4.88
N GLU A 10 -0.60 19.38 4.55
CA GLU A 10 0.56 20.27 4.50
C GLU A 10 0.89 20.75 3.07
N TRP A 11 0.16 20.23 2.08
CA TRP A 11 0.44 20.47 0.66
C TRP A 11 0.16 21.91 0.22
N ALA A 12 -0.82 22.57 0.84
CA ALA A 12 -1.19 23.95 0.48
C ALA A 12 -0.26 25.04 1.06
N ALA A 13 0.72 24.66 1.87
CA ALA A 13 1.65 25.61 2.46
C ALA A 13 2.59 26.20 1.40
N PRO A 14 3.01 27.47 1.52
CA PRO A 14 3.93 28.13 0.59
C PRO A 14 5.35 27.55 0.64
N ALA A 15 5.71 26.88 1.72
CA ALA A 15 6.93 26.09 1.89
C ALA A 15 6.58 24.78 2.56
N TRP A 16 7.25 23.71 2.18
CA TRP A 16 7.04 22.39 2.77
C TRP A 16 8.12 22.08 3.79
N GLU A 17 7.76 21.38 4.85
CA GLU A 17 8.71 20.97 5.86
C GLU A 17 8.63 19.46 6.10
N LEU A 18 9.69 18.75 5.74
CA LEU A 18 9.84 17.35 6.16
C LEU A 18 10.18 17.29 7.63
N ARG A 19 9.49 16.43 8.38
CA ARG A 19 9.68 16.24 9.83
C ARG A 19 9.88 14.76 10.16
N GLY A 20 10.32 14.50 11.40
CA GLY A 20 10.45 13.14 11.92
C GLY A 20 11.33 12.24 11.05
N ASP A 21 10.81 11.07 10.68
CA ASP A 21 11.53 10.06 9.91
C ASP A 21 11.94 10.58 8.51
N GLU A 22 11.11 11.41 7.87
CA GLU A 22 11.42 12.00 6.56
C GLU A 22 12.59 12.99 6.65
N ALA A 23 12.61 13.86 7.66
CA ALA A 23 13.74 14.79 7.87
C ALA A 23 15.02 14.03 8.21
N HIS A 24 14.93 13.02 9.08
CA HIS A 24 16.07 12.17 9.40
C HIS A 24 16.62 11.46 8.15
N HIS A 25 15.74 10.90 7.33
CA HIS A 25 16.13 10.23 6.09
C HIS A 25 16.83 11.20 5.13
N ALA A 26 16.25 12.38 4.92
CA ALA A 26 16.83 13.41 4.04
C ALA A 26 18.23 13.88 4.54
N ALA A 27 18.33 14.23 5.82
CA ALA A 27 19.54 14.86 6.36
C ALA A 27 20.65 13.85 6.70
N LYS A 28 20.32 12.65 7.21
CA LYS A 28 21.30 11.70 7.75
C LYS A 28 21.58 10.52 6.84
N VAL A 29 20.56 10.00 6.18
CA VAL A 29 20.70 8.82 5.29
C VAL A 29 21.13 9.27 3.90
N LEU A 30 20.36 10.15 3.27
CA LEU A 30 20.63 10.64 1.92
C LEU A 30 21.62 11.82 1.89
N ARG A 31 21.81 12.49 3.02
CA ARG A 31 22.75 13.62 3.18
C ARG A 31 22.52 14.73 2.15
N LEU A 32 21.26 15.05 1.90
CA LEU A 32 20.90 16.11 0.98
C LEU A 32 21.55 17.44 1.41
N GLN A 33 21.84 18.27 0.43
CA GLN A 33 22.41 19.59 0.61
C GLN A 33 21.39 20.65 0.18
N GLN A 34 21.60 21.90 0.60
CA GLN A 34 20.86 23.04 0.07
C GLN A 34 21.00 23.08 -1.46
N GLY A 35 19.89 23.26 -2.17
CA GLY A 35 19.83 23.26 -3.61
C GLY A 35 19.58 21.89 -4.25
N ASP A 36 19.65 20.78 -3.48
CA ASP A 36 19.34 19.46 -4.00
C ASP A 36 17.86 19.34 -4.37
N SER A 37 17.60 18.64 -5.46
CA SER A 37 16.24 18.38 -5.94
C SER A 37 15.71 17.04 -5.44
N CYS A 38 14.42 17.00 -5.10
CA CYS A 38 13.71 15.78 -4.72
C CYS A 38 12.30 15.80 -5.31
N ILE A 39 11.58 14.68 -5.15
CA ILE A 39 10.14 14.57 -5.42
C ILE A 39 9.43 14.46 -4.07
N VAL A 40 8.34 15.19 -3.91
CA VAL A 40 7.43 15.06 -2.78
C VAL A 40 6.11 14.51 -3.31
N PHE A 41 5.47 13.59 -2.58
CA PHE A 41 4.15 13.07 -2.93
C PHE A 41 3.22 13.03 -1.70
N ASP A 42 1.90 13.13 -1.94
CA ASP A 42 0.90 13.28 -0.87
C ASP A 42 0.20 11.97 -0.46
N GLY A 43 0.51 10.86 -1.14
CA GLY A 43 -0.17 9.57 -0.93
C GLY A 43 -1.58 9.49 -1.50
N CYS A 44 -2.09 10.57 -2.10
CA CYS A 44 -3.40 10.65 -2.75
C CYS A 44 -3.32 10.72 -4.28
N GLY A 45 -2.12 10.57 -4.84
CA GLY A 45 -1.87 10.58 -6.29
C GLY A 45 -1.12 11.81 -6.80
N ARG A 46 -0.97 12.88 -5.99
CA ARG A 46 -0.21 14.07 -6.37
C ARG A 46 1.28 13.88 -6.06
N ALA A 47 2.11 14.42 -6.91
CA ALA A 47 3.54 14.56 -6.69
C ALA A 47 4.03 15.85 -7.30
N ALA A 48 5.12 16.42 -6.76
CA ALA A 48 5.76 17.59 -7.32
C ALA A 48 7.28 17.55 -7.08
N HIS A 49 7.99 18.25 -7.94
CA HIS A 49 9.39 18.56 -7.70
C HIS A 49 9.52 19.53 -6.52
N ALA A 50 10.59 19.41 -5.78
CA ALA A 50 10.92 20.35 -4.71
C ALA A 50 12.44 20.50 -4.61
N VAL A 51 12.87 21.63 -4.06
CA VAL A 51 14.29 21.93 -3.84
C VAL A 51 14.53 22.21 -2.36
N VAL A 52 15.61 21.70 -1.82
CA VAL A 52 16.03 21.93 -0.43
C VAL A 52 16.39 23.39 -0.26
N ALA A 53 15.64 24.12 0.58
CA ALA A 53 15.74 25.58 0.73
C ALA A 53 16.96 26.01 1.52
N GLU A 54 17.34 25.26 2.53
CA GLU A 54 18.45 25.57 3.45
C GLU A 54 19.16 24.29 3.92
N PRO A 55 20.34 24.38 4.56
CA PRO A 55 21.05 23.18 5.02
C PRO A 55 20.17 22.26 5.89
N PRO A 56 19.97 21.00 5.51
CA PRO A 56 19.07 20.08 6.18
C PRO A 56 19.47 19.80 7.62
N ARG A 57 18.47 19.72 8.52
CA ARG A 57 18.62 19.30 9.92
C ARG A 57 17.74 18.07 10.16
N SER A 58 18.17 17.21 11.10
CA SER A 58 17.35 16.04 11.48
C SER A 58 16.01 16.42 12.11
N SER A 59 15.90 17.64 12.64
CA SER A 59 14.68 18.19 13.22
C SER A 59 13.68 18.70 12.20
N GLY A 60 14.14 19.06 10.99
CA GLY A 60 13.31 19.54 9.91
C GLY A 60 14.13 19.85 8.66
N VAL A 61 13.53 19.65 7.48
CA VAL A 61 14.10 20.02 6.20
C VAL A 61 13.09 20.85 5.44
N LEU A 62 13.42 22.11 5.19
CA LEU A 62 12.60 23.02 4.42
C LEU A 62 12.78 22.80 2.92
N LEU A 63 11.67 22.73 2.22
CA LEU A 63 11.61 22.55 0.77
C LEU A 63 10.83 23.70 0.12
N VAL A 64 11.33 24.17 -1.00
CA VAL A 64 10.59 25.06 -1.90
C VAL A 64 9.83 24.17 -2.89
N PRO A 65 8.47 24.22 -2.92
CA PRO A 65 7.68 23.52 -3.94
C PRO A 65 8.00 24.02 -5.34
N GLY A 66 8.06 23.10 -6.29
CA GLY A 66 8.23 23.36 -7.71
C GLY A 66 7.04 22.87 -8.54
N GLU A 67 7.31 22.47 -9.77
CA GLU A 67 6.30 22.01 -10.71
C GLU A 67 5.67 20.68 -10.28
N GLU A 68 4.34 20.57 -10.38
CA GLU A 68 3.63 19.30 -10.15
C GLU A 68 3.97 18.29 -11.25
N CYS A 69 4.19 17.04 -10.83
CA CYS A 69 4.38 15.94 -11.75
C CYS A 69 3.05 15.59 -12.45
N PRO A 70 3.09 15.13 -13.72
CA PRO A 70 1.89 14.67 -14.40
C PRO A 70 1.16 13.59 -13.56
N PRO A 71 -0.19 13.67 -13.47
CA PRO A 71 -0.96 12.66 -12.74
C PRO A 71 -0.85 11.29 -13.41
N SER A 72 -0.71 10.26 -12.61
CA SER A 72 -0.70 8.85 -13.08
C SER A 72 -1.78 8.08 -12.33
N PRO A 73 -3.07 8.25 -12.71
CA PRO A 73 -4.16 7.56 -12.05
C PRO A 73 -4.09 6.04 -12.32
N PRO A 74 -4.48 5.20 -11.35
CA PRO A 74 -4.54 3.77 -11.57
C PRO A 74 -5.60 3.42 -12.62
N VAL A 75 -5.32 2.43 -13.46
CA VAL A 75 -6.27 1.93 -14.47
C VAL A 75 -7.49 1.29 -13.81
N ALA A 76 -7.28 0.61 -12.68
CA ALA A 76 -8.32 -0.01 -11.86
C ALA A 76 -7.87 -0.02 -10.39
N HIS A 77 -8.84 -0.09 -9.49
CA HIS A 77 -8.57 -0.25 -8.06
C HIS A 77 -8.51 -1.73 -7.71
N LEU A 78 -7.32 -2.19 -7.31
CA LEU A 78 -7.10 -3.56 -6.87
C LEU A 78 -6.97 -3.61 -5.35
N THR A 79 -7.81 -4.41 -4.71
CA THR A 79 -7.70 -4.73 -3.28
C THR A 79 -7.09 -6.13 -3.12
N LEU A 80 -5.99 -6.23 -2.39
CA LEU A 80 -5.44 -7.51 -1.98
C LEU A 80 -6.01 -7.89 -0.60
N CYS A 81 -6.78 -8.97 -0.55
CA CYS A 81 -7.26 -9.59 0.68
C CYS A 81 -6.35 -10.77 1.00
N GLN A 82 -5.34 -10.57 1.82
CA GLN A 82 -4.28 -11.53 2.08
C GLN A 82 -4.43 -12.18 3.46
N ALA A 83 -4.60 -13.48 3.51
CA ALA A 83 -4.50 -14.21 4.78
C ALA A 83 -3.10 -14.01 5.38
N VAL A 84 -3.04 -13.66 6.68
CA VAL A 84 -1.77 -13.37 7.35
C VAL A 84 -0.89 -14.61 7.37
N PRO A 85 0.23 -14.65 6.63
CA PRO A 85 1.12 -15.80 6.58
C PRO A 85 1.96 -15.91 7.86
N LYS A 86 2.63 -17.04 8.03
CA LYS A 86 3.62 -17.23 9.10
C LYS A 86 4.84 -16.31 8.90
N GLY A 87 5.48 -15.97 10.02
CA GLY A 87 6.76 -15.25 10.02
C GLY A 87 6.67 -13.84 9.46
N ALA A 88 7.66 -13.45 8.64
CA ALA A 88 7.82 -12.11 8.09
C ALA A 88 7.34 -11.96 6.63
N ASN A 89 6.74 -13.00 6.05
CA ASN A 89 6.36 -12.99 4.63
C ASN A 89 5.38 -11.87 4.27
N MET A 90 4.54 -11.43 5.23
CA MET A 90 3.61 -10.31 5.00
C MET A 90 4.33 -9.03 4.62
N ASP A 91 5.53 -8.78 5.15
CA ASP A 91 6.32 -7.59 4.84
C ASP A 91 6.70 -7.57 3.34
N LEU A 92 7.15 -8.70 2.81
CA LEU A 92 7.47 -8.87 1.39
C LEU A 92 6.22 -8.78 0.50
N ILE A 93 5.12 -9.40 0.92
CA ILE A 93 3.84 -9.35 0.20
C ILE A 93 3.38 -7.89 0.04
N ILE A 94 3.41 -7.11 1.12
CA ILE A 94 3.02 -5.70 1.08
C ILE A 94 3.93 -4.92 0.13
N GLN A 95 5.24 -5.06 0.29
CA GLN A 95 6.20 -4.38 -0.59
C GLN A 95 5.90 -4.67 -2.06
N LYS A 96 5.80 -5.95 -2.44
CA LYS A 96 5.58 -6.34 -3.84
C LYS A 96 4.20 -5.97 -4.36
N SER A 97 3.18 -6.01 -3.52
CA SER A 97 1.83 -5.57 -3.90
C SER A 97 1.78 -4.08 -4.20
N VAL A 98 2.48 -3.26 -3.42
CA VAL A 98 2.61 -1.81 -3.70
C VAL A 98 3.35 -1.58 -5.00
N GLU A 99 4.47 -2.25 -5.24
CA GLU A 99 5.22 -2.16 -6.49
C GLU A 99 4.38 -2.53 -7.72
N LEU A 100 3.40 -3.45 -7.56
CA LEU A 100 2.45 -3.85 -8.59
C LEU A 100 1.20 -2.96 -8.69
N GLY A 101 1.09 -1.91 -7.86
CA GLY A 101 0.02 -0.92 -7.96
C GLY A 101 -1.27 -1.29 -7.23
N VAL A 102 -1.21 -2.11 -6.16
CA VAL A 102 -2.38 -2.36 -5.32
C VAL A 102 -2.89 -1.06 -4.69
N SER A 103 -4.22 -0.92 -4.60
CA SER A 103 -4.86 0.28 -4.04
C SER A 103 -5.22 0.14 -2.55
N ALA A 104 -5.42 -1.09 -2.08
CA ALA A 104 -5.70 -1.39 -0.67
C ALA A 104 -5.24 -2.80 -0.32
N ILE A 105 -4.91 -3.01 0.95
CA ILE A 105 -4.53 -4.32 1.48
C ILE A 105 -5.37 -4.61 2.72
N VAL A 106 -6.06 -5.75 2.71
CA VAL A 106 -6.88 -6.25 3.81
C VAL A 106 -6.25 -7.53 4.33
N PRO A 107 -5.54 -7.48 5.48
CA PRO A 107 -5.04 -8.69 6.13
C PRO A 107 -6.21 -9.51 6.67
N LEU A 108 -6.30 -10.78 6.29
CA LEU A 108 -7.36 -11.71 6.72
C LEU A 108 -6.86 -12.70 7.77
N VAL A 109 -7.71 -13.02 8.73
CA VAL A 109 -7.52 -14.13 9.65
C VAL A 109 -8.52 -15.22 9.25
N THR A 110 -8.02 -16.27 8.59
CA THR A 110 -8.80 -17.42 8.11
C THR A 110 -8.75 -18.57 9.12
N ASP A 111 -9.55 -19.62 8.89
CA ASP A 111 -9.57 -20.80 9.76
C ASP A 111 -8.18 -21.44 9.91
N ARG A 112 -7.39 -21.46 8.83
CA ARG A 112 -6.04 -22.05 8.79
C ARG A 112 -4.93 -21.04 9.09
N THR A 113 -5.26 -19.80 9.39
CA THR A 113 -4.27 -18.81 9.84
C THR A 113 -3.79 -19.16 11.26
N ILE A 114 -2.50 -19.40 11.39
CA ILE A 114 -1.89 -19.77 12.69
C ILE A 114 -1.68 -18.53 13.58
N VAL A 115 -1.45 -17.40 12.97
CA VAL A 115 -1.18 -16.13 13.69
C VAL A 115 -2.44 -15.70 14.45
N ARG A 116 -2.31 -15.57 15.77
CA ARG A 116 -3.35 -15.01 16.64
C ARG A 116 -2.91 -13.63 17.10
N LEU A 117 -3.79 -12.65 16.97
CA LEU A 117 -3.48 -11.27 17.32
C LEU A 117 -4.56 -10.73 18.26
N ASN A 118 -4.13 -10.16 19.38
CA ASN A 118 -5.02 -9.28 20.15
C ASN A 118 -5.10 -7.89 19.48
N ALA A 119 -6.01 -7.03 19.96
CA ALA A 119 -6.26 -5.72 19.37
C ALA A 119 -5.00 -4.83 19.31
N ARG A 120 -4.15 -4.86 20.36
CA ARG A 120 -2.91 -4.08 20.41
C ARG A 120 -1.88 -4.60 19.39
N GLU A 121 -1.74 -5.90 19.27
CA GLU A 121 -0.84 -6.54 18.29
C GLU A 121 -1.30 -6.29 16.86
N ALA A 122 -2.62 -6.36 16.61
CA ALA A 122 -3.22 -6.08 15.31
C ALA A 122 -2.91 -4.63 14.87
N GLU A 123 -3.09 -3.66 15.77
CA GLU A 123 -2.78 -2.25 15.48
C GLU A 123 -1.29 -2.03 15.27
N ALA A 124 -0.42 -2.63 16.09
CA ALA A 124 1.04 -2.52 15.90
C ALA A 124 1.49 -3.10 14.55
N LYS A 125 0.91 -4.25 14.14
CA LYS A 125 1.17 -4.84 12.81
C LYS A 125 0.65 -3.94 11.69
N ARG A 126 -0.56 -3.41 11.80
CA ARG A 126 -1.12 -2.48 10.80
C ARG A 126 -0.21 -1.28 10.60
N GLN A 127 0.26 -0.65 11.69
CA GLN A 127 1.18 0.49 11.62
C GLN A 127 2.52 0.11 10.96
N LYS A 128 3.09 -1.03 11.33
CA LYS A 128 4.31 -1.55 10.70
C LYS A 128 4.10 -1.75 9.20
N TRP A 129 3.03 -2.41 8.80
CA TRP A 129 2.72 -2.71 7.40
C TRP A 129 2.39 -1.45 6.59
N GLN A 130 1.71 -0.47 7.19
CA GLN A 130 1.48 0.83 6.55
C GLN A 130 2.80 1.58 6.28
N ARG A 131 3.77 1.49 7.21
CA ARG A 131 5.11 2.05 7.00
C ARG A 131 5.85 1.34 5.87
N ILE A 132 5.78 0.02 5.78
CA ILE A 132 6.36 -0.74 4.66
C ILE A 132 5.74 -0.31 3.34
N ALA A 133 4.42 -0.13 3.28
CA ALA A 133 3.75 0.36 2.09
C ALA A 133 4.24 1.75 1.69
N LEU A 134 4.44 2.66 2.63
CA LEU A 134 5.00 3.99 2.38
C LEU A 134 6.43 3.92 1.80
N GLU A 135 7.30 3.12 2.41
CA GLU A 135 8.66 2.95 1.91
C GLU A 135 8.68 2.33 0.50
N ALA A 136 7.79 1.37 0.24
CA ALA A 136 7.62 0.79 -1.10
C ALA A 136 7.16 1.84 -2.12
N CYS A 137 6.22 2.73 -1.77
CA CYS A 137 5.80 3.85 -2.63
C CYS A 137 6.97 4.79 -2.96
N LYS A 138 7.79 5.12 -1.98
CA LYS A 138 8.99 5.96 -2.20
C LYS A 138 9.95 5.30 -3.18
N GLN A 139 10.17 4.00 -3.04
CA GLN A 139 11.10 3.23 -3.85
C GLN A 139 10.60 3.02 -5.29
N CYS A 140 9.34 2.62 -5.48
CA CYS A 140 8.78 2.28 -6.80
C CYS A 140 8.21 3.49 -7.57
N GLY A 141 8.09 4.65 -6.94
CA GLY A 141 7.58 5.85 -7.57
C GLY A 141 6.07 6.02 -7.55
N GLN A 142 5.33 5.18 -6.83
CA GLN A 142 3.89 5.32 -6.66
C GLN A 142 3.55 6.58 -5.86
N ASN A 143 2.56 7.36 -6.34
CA ASN A 143 2.08 8.56 -5.66
C ASN A 143 0.85 8.30 -4.79
N THR A 144 0.17 7.17 -5.00
CA THR A 144 -0.97 6.75 -4.19
C THR A 144 -0.52 5.73 -3.17
N LEU A 145 -0.67 6.06 -1.88
CA LEU A 145 -0.32 5.18 -0.78
C LEU A 145 -1.48 4.21 -0.48
N PRO A 146 -1.32 2.89 -0.68
CA PRO A 146 -2.35 1.94 -0.36
C PRO A 146 -2.68 1.95 1.13
N LYS A 147 -3.98 1.89 1.45
CA LYS A 147 -4.42 1.74 2.84
C LYS A 147 -4.28 0.27 3.26
N VAL A 148 -3.54 0.05 4.35
CA VAL A 148 -3.49 -1.25 5.01
C VAL A 148 -4.52 -1.27 6.14
N ALA A 149 -5.51 -2.16 6.03
CA ALA A 149 -6.56 -2.31 7.04
C ALA A 149 -6.05 -3.04 8.31
N LEU A 150 -6.82 -2.97 9.38
CA LEU A 150 -6.64 -3.88 10.51
C LEU A 150 -6.86 -5.33 10.07
N PRO A 151 -6.11 -6.30 10.60
CA PRO A 151 -6.43 -7.71 10.42
C PRO A 151 -7.87 -8.00 10.85
N VAL A 152 -8.63 -8.64 9.98
CA VAL A 152 -10.05 -8.95 10.21
C VAL A 152 -10.31 -10.43 10.00
N PRO A 153 -11.16 -11.07 10.84
CA PRO A 153 -11.61 -12.45 10.59
C PRO A 153 -12.30 -12.54 9.23
N PHE A 154 -11.98 -13.58 8.45
CA PHE A 154 -12.53 -13.77 7.10
C PHE A 154 -14.07 -13.78 7.09
N ALA A 155 -14.70 -14.48 8.03
CA ALA A 155 -16.15 -14.50 8.18
C ALA A 155 -16.77 -13.13 8.53
N GLU A 156 -16.03 -12.26 9.21
CA GLU A 156 -16.46 -10.89 9.50
C GLU A 156 -16.33 -10.01 8.26
N TRP A 157 -15.25 -10.16 7.51
CA TRP A 157 -15.07 -9.47 6.24
C TRP A 157 -16.19 -9.82 5.24
N LEU A 158 -16.56 -11.10 5.12
CA LEU A 158 -17.67 -11.53 4.27
C LEU A 158 -19.02 -10.95 4.71
N ARG A 159 -19.28 -10.86 6.03
CA ARG A 159 -20.50 -10.24 6.56
C ARG A 159 -20.61 -8.75 6.27
N GLY A 160 -19.47 -8.06 6.09
CA GLY A 160 -19.43 -6.67 5.65
C GLY A 160 -19.87 -6.46 4.19
N GLY A 161 -20.10 -7.53 3.46
CA GLY A 161 -20.46 -7.55 2.04
C GLY A 161 -19.23 -7.70 1.13
N ILE A 162 -19.40 -8.51 0.10
CA ILE A 162 -18.37 -8.67 -0.94
C ILE A 162 -18.34 -7.37 -1.76
N PRO A 163 -17.16 -6.74 -1.95
CA PRO A 163 -17.06 -5.51 -2.74
C PRO A 163 -17.61 -5.70 -4.17
N GLU A 164 -18.24 -4.67 -4.70
CA GLU A 164 -18.63 -4.66 -6.11
C GLU A 164 -17.41 -4.78 -7.02
N GLY A 165 -17.57 -5.47 -8.14
CA GLY A 165 -16.51 -5.65 -9.13
C GLY A 165 -16.13 -7.11 -9.36
N LEU A 166 -14.87 -7.32 -9.75
CA LEU A 166 -14.32 -8.65 -9.99
C LEU A 166 -13.68 -9.18 -8.70
N ASN A 167 -14.27 -10.24 -8.13
CA ASN A 167 -13.71 -10.90 -6.95
C ASN A 167 -13.13 -12.25 -7.35
N ILE A 168 -11.85 -12.46 -7.04
CA ILE A 168 -11.09 -13.67 -7.38
C ILE A 168 -10.54 -14.27 -6.09
N ILE A 169 -10.83 -15.54 -5.86
CA ILE A 169 -10.18 -16.35 -4.81
C ILE A 169 -9.11 -17.21 -5.49
N ALA A 170 -7.86 -17.02 -5.08
CA ALA A 170 -6.78 -17.93 -5.45
C ALA A 170 -6.89 -19.18 -4.56
N SER A 171 -7.23 -20.32 -5.14
CA SER A 171 -7.44 -21.59 -4.43
C SER A 171 -6.84 -22.76 -5.20
N LEU A 172 -6.47 -23.80 -4.47
CA LEU A 172 -6.02 -25.09 -5.00
C LEU A 172 -7.15 -26.14 -5.07
N ALA A 173 -8.40 -25.74 -4.82
CA ALA A 173 -9.56 -26.63 -4.85
C ALA A 173 -9.78 -27.22 -6.26
N PRO A 174 -10.35 -28.45 -6.36
CA PRO A 174 -10.73 -29.02 -7.66
C PRO A 174 -11.73 -28.14 -8.41
N GLY A 175 -11.57 -28.03 -9.73
CA GLY A 175 -12.50 -27.29 -10.60
C GLY A 175 -12.28 -25.79 -10.68
N VAL A 176 -11.21 -25.24 -10.06
CA VAL A 176 -10.83 -23.83 -10.24
C VAL A 176 -10.43 -23.54 -11.69
N ARG A 177 -10.73 -22.34 -12.13
CA ARG A 177 -10.33 -21.87 -13.46
C ARG A 177 -8.98 -21.16 -13.42
N PRO A 178 -8.13 -21.28 -14.44
CA PRO A 178 -6.93 -20.46 -14.56
C PRO A 178 -7.28 -18.96 -14.50
N VAL A 179 -6.50 -18.19 -13.75
CA VAL A 179 -6.75 -16.74 -13.59
C VAL A 179 -6.81 -16.01 -14.94
N ARG A 180 -6.03 -16.46 -15.93
CA ARG A 180 -6.05 -15.90 -17.28
C ARG A 180 -7.44 -15.97 -17.91
N GLU A 181 -8.11 -17.10 -17.83
CA GLU A 181 -9.48 -17.28 -18.38
C GLU A 181 -10.49 -16.38 -17.65
N VAL A 182 -10.34 -16.23 -16.33
CA VAL A 182 -11.18 -15.32 -15.53
C VAL A 182 -11.02 -13.87 -15.99
N LEU A 183 -9.76 -13.43 -16.20
CA LEU A 183 -9.45 -12.08 -16.66
C LEU A 183 -9.92 -11.84 -18.10
N GLU A 184 -9.74 -12.81 -19.00
CA GLU A 184 -10.24 -12.74 -20.38
C GLU A 184 -11.77 -12.61 -20.42
N ALA A 185 -12.49 -13.37 -19.61
CA ALA A 185 -13.94 -13.28 -19.49
C ALA A 185 -14.43 -11.94 -18.88
N ALA A 186 -13.60 -11.32 -18.03
CA ALA A 186 -13.90 -10.02 -17.44
C ALA A 186 -13.55 -8.83 -18.34
N ARG A 187 -12.77 -9.04 -19.40
CA ARG A 187 -12.22 -7.97 -20.26
C ARG A 187 -13.28 -7.05 -20.88
N SER A 188 -14.45 -7.59 -21.21
CA SER A 188 -15.56 -6.83 -21.79
C SER A 188 -16.39 -6.05 -20.77
N ARG A 189 -16.15 -6.24 -19.46
CA ARG A 189 -16.98 -5.71 -18.37
C ARG A 189 -16.56 -4.35 -17.86
N SER A 190 -15.55 -3.70 -18.40
CA SER A 190 -15.01 -2.41 -17.90
C SER A 190 -14.79 -2.42 -16.39
N VAL A 191 -14.15 -3.47 -15.87
CA VAL A 191 -13.90 -3.64 -14.43
C VAL A 191 -13.05 -2.50 -13.90
N ARG A 192 -13.61 -1.73 -12.97
CA ARG A 192 -12.91 -0.63 -12.27
C ARG A 192 -12.39 -1.03 -10.90
N HIS A 193 -13.00 -2.04 -10.29
CA HIS A 193 -12.63 -2.56 -8.97
C HIS A 193 -12.44 -4.07 -9.05
N ALA A 194 -11.36 -4.55 -8.48
CA ALA A 194 -11.11 -5.98 -8.35
C ALA A 194 -10.58 -6.29 -6.94
N SER A 195 -10.96 -7.45 -6.41
CA SER A 195 -10.41 -7.98 -5.17
C SER A 195 -9.78 -9.34 -5.44
N LEU A 196 -8.55 -9.52 -4.98
CA LEU A 196 -7.85 -10.78 -5.01
C LEU A 196 -7.72 -11.32 -3.58
N LEU A 197 -8.32 -12.47 -3.33
CA LEU A 197 -8.22 -13.17 -2.05
C LEU A 197 -7.16 -14.26 -2.15
N VAL A 198 -6.20 -14.26 -1.22
CA VAL A 198 -5.10 -15.22 -1.17
C VAL A 198 -5.09 -15.85 0.22
N GLY A 199 -5.20 -17.17 0.28
CA GLY A 199 -5.19 -17.97 1.51
C GLY A 199 -3.82 -18.01 2.20
N PRO A 200 -3.75 -18.60 3.41
CA PRO A 200 -2.48 -18.91 4.06
C PRO A 200 -1.80 -20.11 3.37
N GLU A 201 -0.69 -20.58 3.91
CA GLU A 201 0.08 -21.72 3.37
C GLU A 201 -0.77 -22.99 3.17
N GLY A 202 -1.83 -23.15 3.96
CA GLY A 202 -2.76 -24.29 3.87
C GLY A 202 -4.02 -24.05 3.02
N ASP A 203 -4.07 -22.94 2.25
CA ASP A 203 -5.23 -22.49 1.49
C ASP A 203 -6.47 -22.16 2.37
N PHE A 204 -7.56 -21.77 1.76
CA PHE A 204 -8.86 -21.64 2.42
C PHE A 204 -9.46 -23.03 2.74
N THR A 205 -10.38 -23.10 3.69
CA THR A 205 -11.19 -24.29 3.93
C THR A 205 -12.35 -24.36 2.93
N ASP A 206 -12.90 -25.58 2.72
CA ASP A 206 -14.09 -25.77 1.85
C ASP A 206 -15.27 -24.89 2.33
N ARG A 207 -15.38 -24.69 3.65
CA ARG A 207 -16.40 -23.81 4.25
C ARG A 207 -16.19 -22.34 3.91
N GLU A 208 -14.96 -21.89 3.74
CA GLU A 208 -14.62 -20.51 3.40
C GLU A 208 -14.77 -20.23 1.92
N THR A 209 -14.75 -21.26 1.07
CA THR A 209 -14.89 -21.15 -0.38
C THR A 209 -16.30 -21.49 -0.90
N ALA A 210 -17.18 -22.05 -0.06
CA ALA A 210 -18.57 -22.36 -0.39
C ALA A 210 -19.45 -21.11 -0.32
#